data_ba0792fbad07020b4a1ed422cb3a4e82
#
_entry.id   ba0792fbad07020b4a1ed422cb3a4e82
#
_cell.length_a   1.000
_cell.length_b   1.000
_cell.length_c   1.000
_cell.angle_alpha   90.00
_cell.angle_beta   90.00
_cell.angle_gamma   90.00
#
_symmetry.space_group_name_H-M   'P 1'
#
loop_
_entity.id
_entity.type
_entity.pdbx_description
1 polymer ?
#
loop_
_entity_poly.entity_id
_entity_poly.type
_entity_poly.pdbx_seq_one_letter_code
_entity_poly.pdbx_strand_id
1 'polypeptide(L)'
;MEFVYESKKVLLGQLAFNQKYLNGSNGSLSVMIRNTHRLEKGLIVSKRKKIFGVDYIFDLVEAYCYQILKCPHNLQIKWTHDVLEEYFKSVQIESHENIQKAYDLFLKTPYFFGKNKTKFLPKPLEKFSLSYDLLLSFFQSRHCVRSYQKKKVLLSTIKKALKLALTSPSGCNRQPF
;
A
#
# COMPACT_ATOMS: atom_id res chain seq x y z
N MET A 1 5.90 10.42 32.62
CA MET A 1 4.64 11.03 32.13
C MET A 1 4.43 10.83 30.62
N GLU A 2 5.45 10.81 29.79
CA GLU A 2 5.35 10.63 28.32
C GLU A 2 4.75 9.27 27.90
N PHE A 3 5.19 8.17 28.50
CA PHE A 3 4.71 6.82 28.20
C PHE A 3 3.20 6.64 28.39
N VAL A 4 2.62 7.28 29.39
CA VAL A 4 1.16 7.19 29.67
C VAL A 4 0.37 7.94 28.60
N TYR A 5 0.90 9.03 28.07
CA TYR A 5 0.27 9.82 27.03
C TYR A 5 0.26 9.08 25.69
N GLU A 6 1.38 8.47 25.31
CA GLU A 6 1.50 7.66 24.11
C GLU A 6 0.61 6.42 24.16
N SER A 7 0.60 5.69 25.29
CA SER A 7 -0.27 4.53 25.50
C SER A 7 -1.74 4.89 25.37
N LYS A 8 -2.14 6.05 25.89
CA LYS A 8 -3.52 6.53 25.77
C LYS A 8 -3.89 6.88 24.31
N LYS A 9 -2.98 7.48 23.55
CA LYS A 9 -3.19 7.76 22.12
C LYS A 9 -3.31 6.49 21.27
N VAL A 10 -2.47 5.50 21.54
CA VAL A 10 -2.52 4.19 20.87
C VAL A 10 -3.86 3.51 21.19
N LEU A 11 -4.28 3.51 22.44
CA LEU A 11 -5.56 2.92 22.85
C LEU A 11 -6.75 3.63 22.22
N LEU A 12 -6.77 4.96 22.21
CA LEU A 12 -7.81 5.76 21.53
C LEU A 12 -7.85 5.51 20.03
N GLY A 13 -6.68 5.39 19.39
CA GLY A 13 -6.56 5.02 17.98
C GLY A 13 -7.11 3.63 17.69
N GLN A 14 -6.83 2.67 18.56
CA GLN A 14 -7.36 1.30 18.48
C GLN A 14 -8.88 1.26 18.68
N LEU A 15 -9.40 2.00 19.66
CA LEU A 15 -10.85 2.09 19.90
C LEU A 15 -11.57 2.74 18.72
N ALA A 16 -11.06 3.83 18.18
CA ALA A 16 -11.61 4.49 16.99
C ALA A 16 -11.56 3.58 15.75
N PHE A 17 -10.48 2.81 15.57
CA PHE A 17 -10.37 1.82 14.52
C PHE A 17 -11.40 0.69 14.69
N ASN A 18 -11.51 0.13 15.89
CA ASN A 18 -12.45 -0.95 16.19
C ASN A 18 -13.91 -0.48 16.06
N GLN A 19 -14.26 0.71 16.56
CA GLN A 19 -15.60 1.27 16.38
C GLN A 19 -15.94 1.45 14.90
N LYS A 20 -15.00 1.93 14.09
CA LYS A 20 -15.17 2.10 12.66
C LYS A 20 -15.29 0.77 11.92
N TYR A 21 -14.62 -0.27 12.39
CA TYR A 21 -14.67 -1.63 11.86
C TYR A 21 -15.95 -2.37 12.28
N LEU A 22 -16.36 -2.23 13.55
CA LEU A 22 -17.57 -2.84 14.10
C LEU A 22 -18.86 -2.18 13.59
N ASN A 23 -18.83 -0.88 13.25
CA ASN A 23 -19.97 -0.15 12.72
C ASN A 23 -20.16 -0.29 11.20
N GLY A 24 -19.56 -1.32 10.58
CA GLY A 24 -19.80 -1.65 9.16
C GLY A 24 -19.21 -0.68 8.16
N SER A 25 -18.26 0.19 8.56
CA SER A 25 -17.53 1.00 7.59
C SER A 25 -16.35 0.21 7.01
N ASN A 26 -16.62 -0.94 6.37
CA ASN A 26 -15.64 -1.75 5.64
C ASN A 26 -14.96 -0.97 4.50
N GLY A 27 -15.43 0.23 4.20
CA GLY A 27 -14.95 1.09 3.12
C GLY A 27 -13.72 1.94 3.44
N SER A 28 -12.92 1.64 4.47
CA SER A 28 -11.72 2.43 4.79
C SER A 28 -10.63 2.27 3.74
N LEU A 29 -10.16 3.38 3.16
CA LEU A 29 -9.04 3.40 2.21
C LEU A 29 -7.78 2.73 2.79
N SER A 30 -7.48 2.94 4.08
CA SER A 30 -6.32 2.33 4.74
C SER A 30 -6.43 0.80 4.88
N VAL A 31 -7.64 0.27 5.10
CA VAL A 31 -7.90 -1.17 5.12
C VAL A 31 -7.74 -1.76 3.72
N MET A 32 -8.30 -1.09 2.71
CA MET A 32 -8.15 -1.47 1.32
C MET A 32 -6.66 -1.56 0.92
N ILE A 33 -5.88 -0.51 1.15
CA ILE A 33 -4.45 -0.46 0.83
C ILE A 33 -3.68 -1.58 1.55
N ARG A 34 -3.93 -1.78 2.86
CA ARG A 34 -3.27 -2.83 3.65
C ARG A 34 -3.55 -4.23 3.09
N ASN A 35 -4.82 -4.53 2.81
CA ASN A 35 -5.22 -5.86 2.35
C ASN A 35 -4.80 -6.08 0.89
N THR A 36 -4.84 -5.05 0.04
CA THR A 36 -4.26 -5.09 -1.32
C THR A 36 -2.79 -5.47 -1.28
N HIS A 37 -1.99 -4.81 -0.44
CA HIS A 37 -0.56 -5.13 -0.30
C HIS A 37 -0.32 -6.55 0.22
N ARG A 38 -1.14 -7.04 1.15
CA ARG A 38 -1.07 -8.43 1.62
C ARG A 38 -1.33 -9.42 0.49
N LEU A 39 -2.34 -9.13 -0.34
CA LEU A 39 -2.72 -9.96 -1.47
C LEU A 39 -1.63 -9.98 -2.55
N GLU A 40 -1.10 -8.80 -2.90
CA GLU A 40 0.01 -8.63 -3.83
C GLU A 40 1.25 -9.42 -3.40
N LYS A 41 1.61 -9.37 -2.10
CA LYS A 41 2.71 -10.19 -1.57
C LYS A 41 2.47 -11.67 -1.78
N GLY A 42 1.23 -12.14 -1.59
CA GLY A 42 0.85 -13.53 -1.86
C GLY A 42 1.00 -13.91 -3.34
N LEU A 43 0.76 -12.96 -4.25
CA LEU A 43 0.91 -13.19 -5.70
C LEU A 43 2.38 -13.28 -6.14
N ILE A 44 3.29 -12.57 -5.48
CA ILE A 44 4.71 -12.47 -5.86
C ILE A 44 5.54 -13.64 -5.32
N VAL A 45 5.08 -14.34 -4.28
CA VAL A 45 5.83 -15.43 -3.64
C VAL A 45 6.01 -16.60 -4.60
N SER A 46 7.25 -17.07 -4.79
CA SER A 46 7.63 -18.14 -5.72
C SER A 46 6.98 -19.50 -5.42
N LYS A 47 6.77 -19.83 -4.14
CA LYS A 47 6.05 -21.03 -3.68
C LYS A 47 4.67 -20.66 -3.14
N ARG A 48 3.83 -20.12 -4.01
CA ARG A 48 2.49 -19.65 -3.67
C ARG A 48 1.57 -20.83 -3.29
N LYS A 49 0.78 -20.64 -2.23
CA LYS A 49 -0.33 -21.53 -1.91
C LYS A 49 -1.40 -21.42 -2.99
N LYS A 50 -2.07 -22.54 -3.32
CA LYS A 50 -3.20 -22.55 -4.29
C LYS A 50 -4.39 -21.72 -3.80
N ILE A 51 -4.58 -21.66 -2.48
CA ILE A 51 -5.64 -20.90 -1.80
C ILE A 51 -4.97 -20.00 -0.76
N PHE A 52 -5.24 -18.70 -0.80
CA PHE A 52 -4.73 -17.71 0.16
C PHE A 52 -5.65 -16.49 0.19
N GLY A 53 -5.48 -15.65 1.22
CA GLY A 53 -6.26 -14.41 1.35
C GLY A 53 -7.70 -14.58 1.81
N VAL A 54 -8.13 -15.80 2.13
CA VAL A 54 -9.51 -16.16 2.48
C VAL A 54 -10.09 -15.30 3.60
N ASP A 55 -9.27 -14.96 4.61
CA ASP A 55 -9.71 -14.24 5.81
C ASP A 55 -10.03 -12.77 5.56
N TYR A 56 -9.59 -12.20 4.43
CA TYR A 56 -9.69 -10.76 4.16
C TYR A 56 -10.07 -10.40 2.73
N ILE A 57 -10.26 -11.38 1.85
CA ILE A 57 -10.56 -11.08 0.43
C ILE A 57 -11.92 -10.41 0.28
N PHE A 58 -12.92 -10.86 1.02
CA PHE A 58 -14.25 -10.30 0.97
C PHE A 58 -14.26 -8.85 1.48
N ASP A 59 -13.66 -8.59 2.66
CA ASP A 59 -13.49 -7.23 3.21
C ASP A 59 -12.74 -6.30 2.25
N LEU A 60 -11.72 -6.84 1.55
CA LEU A 60 -10.96 -6.08 0.57
C LEU A 60 -11.85 -5.64 -0.61
N VAL A 61 -12.64 -6.57 -1.15
CA VAL A 61 -13.53 -6.25 -2.27
C VAL A 61 -14.64 -5.30 -1.86
N GLU A 62 -15.24 -5.47 -0.67
CA GLU A 62 -16.20 -4.50 -0.14
C GLU A 62 -15.60 -3.09 -0.03
N ALA A 63 -14.38 -2.99 0.53
CA ALA A 63 -13.69 -1.71 0.63
C ALA A 63 -13.39 -1.11 -0.75
N TYR A 64 -12.98 -1.94 -1.72
CA TYR A 64 -12.76 -1.53 -3.11
C TYR A 64 -14.05 -0.99 -3.74
N CYS A 65 -15.18 -1.70 -3.62
CA CYS A 65 -16.49 -1.29 -4.15
C CYS A 65 -16.91 0.06 -3.59
N TYR A 66 -16.73 0.27 -2.29
CA TYR A 66 -17.05 1.54 -1.65
C TYR A 66 -16.17 2.68 -2.15
N GLN A 67 -14.86 2.45 -2.24
CA GLN A 67 -13.89 3.48 -2.61
C GLN A 67 -13.96 3.87 -4.09
N ILE A 68 -14.22 2.93 -5.00
CA ILE A 68 -14.30 3.23 -6.43
C ILE A 68 -15.49 4.13 -6.76
N LEU A 69 -16.58 3.98 -6.04
CA LEU A 69 -17.76 4.86 -6.19
C LEU A 69 -17.49 6.26 -5.62
N LYS A 70 -16.68 6.36 -4.57
CA LYS A 70 -16.36 7.62 -3.90
C LYS A 70 -15.27 8.42 -4.59
N CYS A 71 -14.23 7.75 -5.09
CA CYS A 71 -13.03 8.36 -5.64
C CYS A 71 -12.54 7.61 -6.90
N PRO A 72 -13.29 7.60 -8.02
CA PRO A 72 -13.07 6.70 -9.16
C PRO A 72 -11.71 6.87 -9.85
N HIS A 73 -11.02 8.00 -9.66
CA HIS A 73 -9.72 8.28 -10.32
C HIS A 73 -8.51 8.13 -9.40
N ASN A 74 -8.68 7.57 -8.20
CA ASN A 74 -7.57 7.38 -7.27
C ASN A 74 -6.67 6.22 -7.72
N LEU A 75 -5.36 6.46 -7.85
CA LEU A 75 -4.38 5.46 -8.29
C LEU A 75 -4.29 4.23 -7.36
N GLN A 76 -4.59 4.38 -6.07
CA GLN A 76 -4.64 3.25 -5.14
C GLN A 76 -5.79 2.30 -5.45
N ILE A 77 -6.91 2.83 -5.93
CA ILE A 77 -8.06 2.04 -6.37
C ILE A 77 -7.71 1.28 -7.65
N LYS A 78 -7.03 1.94 -8.60
CA LYS A 78 -6.52 1.28 -9.80
C LYS A 78 -5.60 0.11 -9.45
N TRP A 79 -4.63 0.34 -8.57
CA TRP A 79 -3.71 -0.69 -8.10
C TRP A 79 -4.47 -1.85 -7.44
N THR A 80 -5.44 -1.55 -6.57
CA THR A 80 -6.29 -2.57 -5.94
C THR A 80 -7.04 -3.40 -6.97
N HIS A 81 -7.63 -2.77 -7.98
CA HIS A 81 -8.31 -3.46 -9.07
C HIS A 81 -7.38 -4.44 -9.80
N ASP A 82 -6.20 -3.96 -10.21
CA ASP A 82 -5.22 -4.75 -10.94
C ASP A 82 -4.75 -5.97 -10.11
N VAL A 83 -4.56 -5.80 -8.78
CA VAL A 83 -4.23 -6.89 -7.85
C VAL A 83 -5.38 -7.89 -7.72
N LEU A 84 -6.62 -7.43 -7.58
CA LEU A 84 -7.80 -8.29 -7.48
C LEU A 84 -8.00 -9.11 -8.77
N GLU A 85 -7.88 -8.47 -9.93
CA GLU A 85 -8.00 -9.16 -11.22
C GLU A 85 -6.97 -10.29 -11.36
N GLU A 86 -5.70 -10.03 -10.99
CA GLU A 86 -4.65 -11.03 -11.03
C GLU A 86 -4.86 -12.14 -9.98
N TYR A 87 -5.35 -11.79 -8.81
CA TYR A 87 -5.70 -12.75 -7.77
C TYR A 87 -6.77 -13.73 -8.25
N PHE A 88 -7.88 -13.23 -8.77
CA PHE A 88 -8.99 -14.08 -9.24
C PHE A 88 -8.62 -14.95 -10.45
N LYS A 89 -7.65 -14.55 -11.28
CA LYS A 89 -7.09 -15.42 -12.32
C LYS A 89 -6.19 -16.53 -11.75
N SER A 90 -5.67 -16.35 -10.57
CA SER A 90 -4.63 -17.21 -9.99
C SER A 90 -5.13 -18.21 -8.99
N VAL A 91 -6.38 -18.11 -8.54
CA VAL A 91 -7.01 -19.00 -7.57
C VAL A 91 -8.23 -19.72 -8.19
N GLN A 92 -8.58 -20.87 -7.62
CA GLN A 92 -9.85 -21.54 -7.95
C GLN A 92 -10.97 -20.86 -7.18
N ILE A 93 -11.88 -20.21 -7.89
CA ILE A 93 -12.93 -19.36 -7.28
C ILE A 93 -13.83 -20.18 -6.36
N GLU A 94 -14.22 -21.39 -6.79
CA GLU A 94 -15.13 -22.29 -6.09
C GLU A 94 -14.48 -22.98 -4.88
N SER A 95 -13.18 -22.77 -4.66
CA SER A 95 -12.43 -23.44 -3.59
C SER A 95 -12.82 -22.97 -2.19
N HIS A 96 -13.45 -21.81 -2.06
CA HIS A 96 -13.87 -21.25 -0.78
C HIS A 96 -15.00 -20.22 -0.94
N GLU A 97 -16.00 -20.29 -0.07
CA GLU A 97 -17.19 -19.44 -0.10
C GLU A 97 -16.86 -17.93 -0.11
N ASN A 98 -15.89 -17.49 0.71
CA ASN A 98 -15.47 -16.07 0.76
C ASN A 98 -14.83 -15.62 -0.56
N ILE A 99 -14.11 -16.49 -1.25
CA ILE A 99 -13.51 -16.17 -2.56
C ILE A 99 -14.61 -16.04 -3.61
N GLN A 100 -15.57 -16.96 -3.61
CA GLN A 100 -16.71 -16.91 -4.54
C GLN A 100 -17.53 -15.63 -4.33
N LYS A 101 -17.93 -15.33 -3.09
CA LYS A 101 -18.68 -14.10 -2.76
C LYS A 101 -17.92 -12.82 -3.15
N ALA A 102 -16.62 -12.80 -2.89
CA ALA A 102 -15.77 -11.67 -3.27
C ALA A 102 -15.69 -11.51 -4.79
N TYR A 103 -15.56 -12.59 -5.53
CA TYR A 103 -15.51 -12.57 -7.00
C TYR A 103 -16.82 -12.08 -7.60
N ASP A 104 -17.96 -12.58 -7.12
CA ASP A 104 -19.30 -12.17 -7.59
C ASP A 104 -19.54 -10.67 -7.36
N LEU A 105 -19.06 -10.15 -6.22
CA LEU A 105 -19.13 -8.72 -5.89
C LEU A 105 -18.19 -7.90 -6.78
N PHE A 106 -16.98 -8.39 -7.01
CA PHE A 106 -15.99 -7.76 -7.88
C PHE A 106 -16.49 -7.60 -9.31
N LEU A 107 -17.11 -8.63 -9.88
CA LEU A 107 -17.67 -8.60 -11.23
C LEU A 107 -18.81 -7.57 -11.41
N LYS A 108 -19.55 -7.28 -10.35
CA LYS A 108 -20.64 -6.29 -10.36
C LYS A 108 -20.15 -4.85 -10.20
N THR A 109 -18.86 -4.68 -9.89
CA THR A 109 -18.29 -3.37 -9.58
C THR A 109 -17.82 -2.67 -10.87
N PRO A 110 -18.23 -1.41 -11.11
CA PRO A 110 -17.82 -0.68 -12.30
C PRO A 110 -16.31 -0.40 -12.28
N TYR A 111 -15.69 -0.37 -13.47
CA TYR A 111 -14.28 -0.04 -13.64
C TYR A 111 -14.11 1.17 -14.55
N PHE A 112 -13.40 2.19 -14.07
CA PHE A 112 -13.28 3.50 -14.73
C PHE A 112 -11.87 3.80 -15.27
N PHE A 113 -10.91 2.90 -15.11
CA PHE A 113 -9.53 3.10 -15.56
C PHE A 113 -9.27 2.46 -16.92
N GLY A 114 -8.30 3.03 -17.65
CA GLY A 114 -7.89 2.48 -18.95
C GLY A 114 -7.15 1.14 -18.86
N LYS A 115 -6.86 0.54 -20.01
CA LYS A 115 -6.30 -0.83 -20.15
C LYS A 115 -4.85 -1.03 -19.67
N ASN A 116 -4.14 0.05 -19.30
CA ASN A 116 -2.76 -0.06 -18.82
C ASN A 116 -2.71 -0.68 -17.41
N LYS A 117 -2.35 -1.95 -17.35
CA LYS A 117 -2.27 -2.71 -16.10
C LYS A 117 -0.95 -2.49 -15.38
N THR A 118 -1.00 -2.50 -14.06
CA THR A 118 0.18 -2.57 -13.20
C THR A 118 0.80 -3.98 -13.34
N LYS A 119 2.10 -4.07 -13.55
CA LYS A 119 2.78 -5.37 -13.62
C LYS A 119 3.17 -5.83 -12.23
N PHE A 120 2.73 -7.03 -11.83
CA PHE A 120 3.02 -7.66 -10.53
C PHE A 120 4.17 -8.67 -10.60
N LEU A 121 5.12 -8.45 -11.47
CA LEU A 121 6.32 -9.29 -11.56
C LEU A 121 7.40 -8.73 -10.63
N PRO A 122 8.20 -9.61 -9.99
CA PRO A 122 9.40 -9.18 -9.30
C PRO A 122 10.24 -8.36 -10.29
N LYS A 123 10.57 -7.12 -9.91
CA LYS A 123 11.46 -6.31 -10.74
C LYS A 123 12.82 -7.00 -10.79
N PRO A 124 13.41 -7.22 -11.98
CA PRO A 124 14.78 -7.71 -12.05
C PRO A 124 15.69 -6.73 -11.28
N LEU A 125 16.66 -7.28 -10.56
CA LEU A 125 17.68 -6.46 -9.92
C LEU A 125 18.48 -5.75 -11.01
N GLU A 126 18.29 -4.46 -11.12
CA GLU A 126 19.15 -3.63 -11.97
C GLU A 126 20.54 -3.61 -11.35
N LYS A 127 21.57 -3.89 -12.17
CA LYS A 127 22.96 -3.78 -11.71
C LYS A 127 23.28 -2.29 -11.54
N PHE A 128 23.34 -1.82 -10.31
CA PHE A 128 23.87 -0.50 -10.00
C PHE A 128 25.39 -0.53 -10.06
N SER A 129 25.99 0.39 -10.79
CA SER A 129 27.45 0.56 -10.87
C SER A 129 28.01 1.50 -9.78
N LEU A 130 27.40 1.49 -8.59
CA LEU A 130 27.89 2.26 -7.46
C LEU A 130 29.03 1.48 -6.77
N SER A 131 30.24 2.07 -6.74
CA SER A 131 31.34 1.51 -5.97
C SER A 131 31.09 1.65 -4.47
N TYR A 132 31.68 0.74 -3.69
CA TYR A 132 31.65 0.81 -2.23
C TYR A 132 32.20 2.14 -1.72
N ASP A 133 33.30 2.63 -2.27
CA ASP A 133 33.95 3.86 -1.86
C ASP A 133 33.08 5.10 -2.06
N LEU A 134 32.33 5.13 -3.17
CA LEU A 134 31.37 6.21 -3.45
C LEU A 134 30.23 6.20 -2.44
N LEU A 135 29.68 5.03 -2.12
CA LEU A 135 28.66 4.87 -1.10
C LEU A 135 29.17 5.25 0.28
N LEU A 136 30.37 4.79 0.65
CA LEU A 136 31.00 5.10 1.91
C LEU A 136 31.20 6.60 2.07
N SER A 137 31.78 7.28 1.07
CA SER A 137 31.95 8.72 1.02
C SER A 137 30.63 9.48 1.19
N PHE A 138 29.58 9.02 0.50
CA PHE A 138 28.24 9.61 0.61
C PHE A 138 27.69 9.48 2.04
N PHE A 139 27.77 8.30 2.65
CA PHE A 139 27.29 8.12 4.04
C PHE A 139 28.11 8.88 5.07
N GLN A 140 29.45 8.95 4.90
CA GLN A 140 30.33 9.70 5.76
C GLN A 140 30.12 11.22 5.66
N SER A 141 29.69 11.75 4.51
CA SER A 141 29.38 13.15 4.34
C SER A 141 28.16 13.60 5.17
N ARG A 142 27.31 12.65 5.59
CA ARG A 142 26.11 12.95 6.38
C ARG A 142 26.47 13.18 7.84
N HIS A 143 26.31 14.40 8.32
CA HIS A 143 26.49 14.78 9.73
C HIS A 143 25.37 15.73 10.19
N CYS A 144 25.23 15.87 11.49
CA CYS A 144 24.26 16.83 12.06
C CYS A 144 24.76 18.26 11.87
N VAL A 145 24.02 19.07 11.14
CA VAL A 145 24.28 20.50 10.98
C VAL A 145 23.40 21.27 11.96
N ARG A 146 24.00 22.13 12.79
CA ARG A 146 23.30 22.94 13.81
C ARG A 146 23.27 24.42 13.51
N SER A 147 24.11 24.87 12.55
CA SER A 147 24.16 26.28 12.10
C SER A 147 23.84 26.30 10.60
N TYR A 148 22.87 27.12 10.24
CA TYR A 148 22.43 27.28 8.87
C TYR A 148 22.68 28.68 8.35
N GLN A 149 23.00 28.79 7.08
CA GLN A 149 23.06 30.07 6.39
C GLN A 149 21.65 30.68 6.25
N LYS A 150 21.53 31.99 6.32
CA LYS A 150 20.29 32.74 6.04
C LYS A 150 19.97 32.76 4.54
N LYS A 151 19.93 31.58 3.89
CA LYS A 151 19.69 31.46 2.47
C LYS A 151 18.39 30.65 2.24
N LYS A 152 17.51 31.17 1.40
CA LYS A 152 16.29 30.45 1.04
C LYS A 152 16.63 29.20 0.21
N VAL A 153 16.07 28.07 0.60
CA VAL A 153 16.14 26.84 -0.20
C VAL A 153 15.12 26.93 -1.33
N LEU A 154 15.54 26.64 -2.54
CA LEU A 154 14.64 26.65 -3.70
C LEU A 154 13.58 25.56 -3.56
N LEU A 155 12.34 25.91 -3.83
CA LEU A 155 11.21 24.96 -3.78
C LEU A 155 11.43 23.75 -4.70
N SER A 156 12.11 23.94 -5.84
CA SER A 156 12.48 22.85 -6.75
C SER A 156 13.42 21.83 -6.10
N THR A 157 14.36 22.28 -5.25
CA THR A 157 15.25 21.40 -4.48
C THR A 157 14.48 20.59 -3.44
N ILE A 158 13.56 21.25 -2.72
CA ILE A 158 12.68 20.57 -1.75
C ILE A 158 11.83 19.51 -2.45
N LYS A 159 11.20 19.83 -3.59
CA LYS A 159 10.41 18.89 -4.38
C LYS A 159 11.23 17.69 -4.86
N LYS A 160 12.49 17.90 -5.29
CA LYS A 160 13.40 16.80 -5.67
C LYS A 160 13.71 15.89 -4.47
N ALA A 161 14.00 16.47 -3.31
CA ALA A 161 14.25 15.70 -2.09
C ALA A 161 13.03 14.89 -1.64
N LEU A 162 11.83 15.47 -1.68
CA LEU A 162 10.59 14.76 -1.39
C LEU A 162 10.33 13.62 -2.38
N LYS A 163 10.56 13.85 -3.68
CA LYS A 163 10.43 12.80 -4.70
C LYS A 163 11.38 11.63 -4.44
N LEU A 164 12.61 11.92 -3.98
CA LEU A 164 13.56 10.87 -3.58
C LEU A 164 13.08 10.15 -2.32
N ALA A 165 12.59 10.88 -1.32
CA ALA A 165 12.06 10.29 -0.08
C ALA A 165 10.89 9.33 -0.33
N LEU A 166 10.05 9.60 -1.34
CA LEU A 166 8.95 8.71 -1.75
C LEU A 166 9.41 7.33 -2.27
N THR A 167 10.70 7.15 -2.60
CA THR A 167 11.25 5.83 -2.97
C THR A 167 11.55 4.96 -1.75
N SER A 168 11.54 5.53 -0.54
CA SER A 168 11.79 4.79 0.69
C SER A 168 10.65 3.82 0.98
N PRO A 169 10.94 2.60 1.43
CA PRO A 169 9.91 1.68 1.85
C PRO A 169 9.14 2.22 3.06
N SER A 170 7.85 2.01 3.08
CA SER A 170 6.99 2.36 4.21
C SER A 170 6.15 1.16 4.64
N GLY A 171 5.72 1.13 5.90
CA GLY A 171 4.87 0.06 6.41
C GLY A 171 3.62 -0.12 5.55
N CYS A 172 3.43 -1.31 4.98
CA CYS A 172 2.35 -1.63 4.04
C CYS A 172 2.27 -0.67 2.82
N ASN A 173 3.40 -0.08 2.42
CA ASN A 173 3.47 0.91 1.33
C ASN A 173 2.50 2.08 1.51
N ARG A 174 2.28 2.52 2.75
CA ARG A 174 1.29 3.57 3.06
C ARG A 174 1.67 4.95 2.55
N GLN A 175 2.97 5.21 2.34
CA GLN A 175 3.49 6.47 1.82
C GLN A 175 2.84 7.69 2.50
N PRO A 176 3.07 7.95 3.80
CA PRO A 176 2.31 8.90 4.60
C PRO A 176 2.63 10.39 4.36
N PHE A 177 3.29 10.75 3.26
CA PHE A 177 3.72 12.12 2.95
C PHE A 177 2.91 12.74 1.82
#